data_66fbc0c8cd9f8821d9aa42b1ea0183af
#
_entry.id   66fbc0c8cd9f8821d9aa42b1ea0183af
#
_cell.length_a   1.000
_cell.length_b   1.000
_cell.length_c   1.000
_cell.angle_alpha   90.00
_cell.angle_beta   90.00
_cell.angle_gamma   90.00
#
_symmetry.space_group_name_H-M   'P 1'
#
loop_
_entity.id
_entity.type
_entity.pdbx_description
1 polymer ?
#
loop_
_entity_poly.entity_id
_entity_poly.type
_entity_poly.pdbx_seq_one_letter_code
_entity_poly.pdbx_strand_id
1 'polypeptide(L)'
;WDPIVRAIDGSPLADPASKVHVIFVPSYLDDRDGIFDKSYYELLVGMDLTLFPSYYEPWGYTPLESIAFSVPTVTTTLAGFGLWIDRREEHPGVAVLCREDGNDDEVASALADAVLRFSQLDAARVEEMRRAAGVLSKEALWSRLFEAYEEAYALALDNADVRMNHVASNATPLPEQQVKLVHQALRPERPEWNRMMVEKNLPERLRPLEELAHNLWWCWNPGARDLFEEIDPDLWNRSERNPIAFLDLLTINRLKELERDESFLASLDAVYAQFKSYMSEKPDPATPKIAYFSMEYGLHASLKIYSGGLGILAGDYLKEASNKNVPMVAVGLLYRYGYFTQKLSAQGAQQATYEAQNFSKLPISPVRDELGNWTTVQIALPGRTLSARVWRCQVGRTDLFLLDPEGTIRFVKIGYLSLIHISEPTRRSYIS
;
A
#
# COMPACT_ATOMS: atom_id res chain seq x y z
N TRP A 1 -3.93 -17.88 25.17
CA TRP A 1 -5.19 -17.23 25.61
C TRP A 1 -5.10 -15.73 25.33
N ASP A 2 -5.96 -15.29 24.43
CA ASP A 2 -6.01 -13.91 24.01
C ASP A 2 -6.48 -12.99 25.17
N PRO A 3 -5.81 -11.86 25.45
CA PRO A 3 -6.20 -10.95 26.51
C PRO A 3 -7.56 -10.28 26.28
N ILE A 4 -7.96 -10.07 25.01
CA ILE A 4 -9.27 -9.48 24.66
C ILE A 4 -10.39 -10.48 25.02
N VAL A 5 -10.25 -11.75 24.64
CA VAL A 5 -11.22 -12.81 24.96
C VAL A 5 -11.37 -12.91 26.48
N ARG A 6 -10.27 -12.90 27.24
CA ARG A 6 -10.34 -12.94 28.71
C ARG A 6 -11.05 -11.73 29.31
N ALA A 7 -10.85 -10.55 28.73
CA ALA A 7 -11.53 -9.34 29.18
C ALA A 7 -13.04 -9.42 28.93
N ILE A 8 -13.44 -9.96 27.78
CA ILE A 8 -14.86 -10.18 27.44
C ILE A 8 -15.46 -11.21 28.40
N ASP A 9 -14.83 -12.39 28.58
CA ASP A 9 -15.31 -13.48 29.45
C ASP A 9 -15.44 -13.05 30.92
N GLY A 10 -14.58 -12.15 31.36
CA GLY A 10 -14.60 -11.60 32.73
C GLY A 10 -15.58 -10.42 32.94
N SER A 11 -16.35 -10.05 31.92
CA SER A 11 -17.24 -8.89 31.95
C SER A 11 -18.73 -9.30 31.84
N PRO A 12 -19.67 -8.38 32.15
CA PRO A 12 -21.11 -8.61 31.90
C PRO A 12 -21.46 -8.84 30.43
N LEU A 13 -20.55 -8.57 29.50
CA LEU A 13 -20.75 -8.80 28.07
C LEU A 13 -20.72 -10.29 27.68
N ALA A 14 -20.20 -11.16 28.57
CA ALA A 14 -20.24 -12.61 28.41
C ALA A 14 -21.63 -13.22 28.66
N ASP A 15 -22.54 -12.49 29.30
CA ASP A 15 -23.90 -12.95 29.57
C ASP A 15 -24.70 -13.03 28.27
N PRO A 16 -25.19 -14.22 27.85
CA PRO A 16 -26.04 -14.37 26.67
C PRO A 16 -27.35 -13.54 26.72
N ALA A 17 -27.79 -13.13 27.90
CA ALA A 17 -28.95 -12.26 28.09
C ALA A 17 -28.61 -10.76 27.94
N SER A 18 -27.33 -10.41 27.76
CA SER A 18 -26.89 -9.04 27.52
C SER A 18 -27.54 -8.47 26.25
N LYS A 19 -27.95 -7.21 26.31
CA LYS A 19 -28.42 -6.48 25.13
C LYS A 19 -27.28 -6.07 24.18
N VAL A 20 -26.04 -6.16 24.66
CA VAL A 20 -24.83 -5.84 23.90
C VAL A 20 -24.12 -7.16 23.60
N HIS A 21 -23.87 -7.40 22.32
CA HIS A 21 -23.14 -8.56 21.83
C HIS A 21 -21.78 -8.12 21.30
N VAL A 22 -20.73 -8.80 21.73
CA VAL A 22 -19.37 -8.56 21.25
C VAL A 22 -18.98 -9.67 20.30
N ILE A 23 -18.57 -9.33 19.09
CA ILE A 23 -18.03 -10.25 18.10
C ILE A 23 -16.54 -9.95 17.97
N PHE A 24 -15.69 -10.88 18.40
CA PHE A 24 -14.25 -10.77 18.27
C PHE A 24 -13.78 -11.46 17.00
N VAL A 25 -13.08 -10.73 16.13
CA VAL A 25 -12.50 -11.24 14.89
C VAL A 25 -10.98 -11.19 15.03
N PRO A 26 -10.30 -12.33 15.28
CA PRO A 26 -8.86 -12.38 15.54
C PRO A 26 -8.02 -12.40 14.26
N SER A 27 -8.54 -11.96 13.13
CA SER A 27 -7.83 -11.91 11.85
C SER A 27 -8.22 -10.70 11.02
N TYR A 28 -7.49 -10.46 9.93
CA TYR A 28 -7.90 -9.48 8.94
C TYR A 28 -9.20 -9.90 8.24
N LEU A 29 -10.03 -8.92 7.94
CA LEU A 29 -11.28 -9.10 7.19
C LEU A 29 -10.94 -9.13 5.69
N ASP A 30 -10.65 -10.32 5.17
CA ASP A 30 -10.18 -10.56 3.80
C ASP A 30 -11.13 -11.44 2.97
N ASP A 31 -12.42 -11.45 3.32
CA ASP A 31 -13.49 -12.28 2.72
C ASP A 31 -13.39 -13.80 2.95
N ARG A 32 -12.42 -14.25 3.76
CA ARG A 32 -12.15 -15.69 4.04
C ARG A 32 -11.79 -15.93 5.50
N ASP A 33 -12.25 -15.03 6.37
CA ASP A 33 -11.96 -15.10 7.81
C ASP A 33 -12.72 -16.20 8.54
N GLY A 34 -13.77 -16.77 7.93
CA GLY A 34 -14.62 -17.82 8.52
C GLY A 34 -15.56 -17.30 9.61
N ILE A 35 -15.73 -15.99 9.74
CA ILE A 35 -16.62 -15.33 10.71
C ILE A 35 -17.68 -14.52 9.97
N PHE A 36 -17.26 -13.56 9.19
CA PHE A 36 -18.12 -12.74 8.34
C PHE A 36 -18.04 -13.13 6.87
N ASP A 37 -16.91 -13.64 6.41
CA ASP A 37 -16.61 -13.94 5.01
C ASP A 37 -16.92 -12.74 4.10
N LYS A 38 -16.54 -11.55 4.58
CA LYS A 38 -16.72 -10.24 3.95
C LYS A 38 -15.45 -9.45 4.05
N SER A 39 -15.12 -8.70 3.01
CA SER A 39 -14.02 -7.76 3.06
C SER A 39 -14.29 -6.62 4.05
N TYR A 40 -13.25 -6.00 4.55
CA TYR A 40 -13.34 -4.84 5.46
C TYR A 40 -14.27 -3.75 4.90
N TYR A 41 -14.17 -3.43 3.63
CA TYR A 41 -14.99 -2.37 3.01
C TYR A 41 -16.46 -2.76 2.86
N GLU A 42 -16.77 -4.04 2.61
CA GLU A 42 -18.15 -4.52 2.59
C GLU A 42 -18.81 -4.43 3.96
N LEU A 43 -18.04 -4.68 5.03
CA LEU A 43 -18.55 -4.54 6.40
C LEU A 43 -18.65 -3.08 6.81
N LEU A 44 -17.66 -2.26 6.43
CA LEU A 44 -17.59 -0.85 6.79
C LEU A 44 -18.85 -0.07 6.37
N VAL A 45 -19.37 -0.34 5.18
CA VAL A 45 -20.61 0.29 4.68
C VAL A 45 -21.80 0.07 5.61
N GLY A 46 -21.84 -1.06 6.31
CA GLY A 46 -22.91 -1.42 7.26
C GLY A 46 -22.72 -0.88 8.67
N MET A 47 -21.59 -0.26 8.98
CA MET A 47 -21.33 0.28 10.33
C MET A 47 -22.07 1.59 10.56
N ASP A 48 -22.53 1.80 11.80
CA ASP A 48 -23.15 3.05 12.23
C ASP A 48 -22.14 4.04 12.77
N LEU A 49 -21.13 3.54 13.49
CA LEU A 49 -20.04 4.29 14.08
C LEU A 49 -18.78 3.45 14.12
N THR A 50 -17.64 4.04 13.86
CA THR A 50 -16.33 3.40 14.01
C THR A 50 -15.51 4.07 15.09
N LEU A 51 -14.68 3.28 15.77
CA LEU A 51 -13.83 3.72 16.87
C LEU A 51 -12.39 3.32 16.60
N PHE A 52 -11.50 4.30 16.53
CA PHE A 52 -10.05 4.12 16.32
C PHE A 52 -9.25 4.78 17.44
N PRO A 53 -9.20 4.19 18.64
CA PRO A 53 -8.52 4.77 19.80
C PRO A 53 -7.01 4.55 19.73
N SER A 54 -6.36 5.10 18.71
CA SER A 54 -4.95 4.92 18.44
C SER A 54 -4.05 5.46 19.56
N TYR A 55 -3.01 4.70 19.93
CA TYR A 55 -1.91 5.17 20.78
C TYR A 55 -0.84 5.91 19.99
N TYR A 56 -0.62 5.53 18.76
CA TYR A 56 0.26 6.19 17.83
C TYR A 56 -0.07 5.74 16.40
N GLU A 57 -0.35 6.71 15.56
CA GLU A 57 -0.59 6.49 14.14
C GLU A 57 -0.03 7.69 13.38
N PRO A 58 0.97 7.54 12.48
CA PRO A 58 1.57 8.67 11.77
C PRO A 58 0.53 9.51 11.01
N TRP A 59 -0.43 8.86 10.36
CA TRP A 59 -1.59 9.50 9.75
C TRP A 59 -2.89 8.91 10.29
N GLY A 60 -3.21 7.66 10.02
CA GLY A 60 -4.47 7.01 10.33
C GLY A 60 -5.37 6.90 9.11
N TYR A 61 -5.08 5.94 8.24
CA TYR A 61 -5.92 5.67 7.07
C TYR A 61 -7.29 5.12 7.46
N THR A 62 -7.38 4.27 8.47
CA THR A 62 -8.62 3.64 8.88
C THR A 62 -9.74 4.63 9.25
N PRO A 63 -9.50 5.68 10.07
CA PRO A 63 -10.53 6.70 10.30
C PRO A 63 -10.85 7.51 9.04
N LEU A 64 -9.87 7.79 8.18
CA LEU A 64 -10.11 8.47 6.91
C LEU A 64 -10.95 7.63 5.95
N GLU A 65 -10.65 6.34 5.81
CA GLU A 65 -11.45 5.40 5.01
C GLU A 65 -12.88 5.31 5.54
N SER A 66 -13.07 5.26 6.85
CA SER A 66 -14.38 5.23 7.47
C SER A 66 -15.24 6.44 7.05
N ILE A 67 -14.70 7.65 7.16
CA ILE A 67 -15.45 8.85 6.74
C ILE A 67 -15.64 8.92 5.21
N ALA A 68 -14.74 8.32 4.42
CA ALA A 68 -14.90 8.23 2.97
C ALA A 68 -16.11 7.36 2.59
N PHE A 69 -16.43 6.35 3.40
CA PHE A 69 -17.65 5.56 3.31
C PHE A 69 -18.85 6.19 4.04
N SER A 70 -18.73 7.45 4.45
CA SER A 70 -19.77 8.18 5.16
C SER A 70 -20.15 7.53 6.50
N VAL A 71 -19.19 6.92 7.19
CA VAL A 71 -19.38 6.36 8.53
C VAL A 71 -18.79 7.32 9.55
N PRO A 72 -19.61 7.85 10.49
CA PRO A 72 -19.11 8.69 11.58
C PRO A 72 -18.04 7.97 12.39
N THR A 73 -17.03 8.71 12.84
CA THR A 73 -15.80 8.11 13.35
C THR A 73 -15.33 8.81 14.62
N VAL A 74 -14.78 8.02 15.55
CA VAL A 74 -14.05 8.51 16.71
C VAL A 74 -12.58 8.13 16.56
N THR A 75 -11.70 9.11 16.74
CA THR A 75 -10.23 8.93 16.70
C THR A 75 -9.56 9.69 17.86
N THR A 76 -8.24 9.71 17.92
CA THR A 76 -7.49 10.37 19.00
C THR A 76 -6.49 11.39 18.47
N THR A 77 -6.01 12.28 19.34
CA THR A 77 -4.93 13.24 19.04
C THR A 77 -3.56 12.58 18.81
N LEU A 78 -3.39 11.29 19.09
CA LEU A 78 -2.16 10.54 18.78
C LEU A 78 -2.17 9.93 17.37
N ALA A 79 -3.23 10.16 16.59
CA ALA A 79 -3.26 9.91 15.15
C ALA A 79 -3.07 11.23 14.39
N GLY A 80 -2.26 11.24 13.35
CA GLY A 80 -2.04 12.43 12.50
C GLY A 80 -3.34 12.95 11.89
N PHE A 81 -4.23 12.05 11.46
CA PHE A 81 -5.58 12.39 11.01
C PHE A 81 -6.40 13.07 12.10
N GLY A 82 -6.35 12.56 13.33
CA GLY A 82 -7.01 13.18 14.47
C GLY A 82 -6.49 14.59 14.74
N LEU A 83 -5.17 14.80 14.75
CA LEU A 83 -4.56 16.13 14.86
C LEU A 83 -4.94 17.06 13.70
N TRP A 84 -5.09 16.55 12.50
CA TRP A 84 -5.50 17.31 11.33
C TRP A 84 -6.95 17.80 11.45
N ILE A 85 -7.82 17.00 12.07
CA ILE A 85 -9.20 17.38 12.39
C ILE A 85 -9.24 18.37 13.58
N ASP A 86 -8.52 18.08 14.67
CA ASP A 86 -8.51 18.86 15.92
C ASP A 86 -8.09 20.33 15.71
N ARG A 87 -7.28 20.60 14.70
CA ARG A 87 -6.89 21.97 14.29
C ARG A 87 -8.00 22.76 13.57
N ARG A 88 -9.13 22.14 13.33
CA ARG A 88 -10.29 22.70 12.65
C ARG A 88 -11.40 22.94 13.64
N GLU A 89 -12.45 23.60 13.18
CA GLU A 89 -13.69 23.69 13.97
C GLU A 89 -14.30 22.29 14.18
N GLU A 90 -15.09 22.12 15.24
CA GLU A 90 -15.80 20.87 15.51
C GLU A 90 -16.52 20.35 14.28
N HIS A 91 -16.31 19.08 13.96
CA HIS A 91 -16.89 18.45 12.79
C HIS A 91 -17.90 17.38 13.18
N PRO A 92 -19.17 17.46 12.75
CA PRO A 92 -20.21 16.53 13.20
C PRO A 92 -19.93 15.06 12.89
N GLY A 93 -19.19 14.76 11.81
CA GLY A 93 -18.89 13.40 11.37
C GLY A 93 -17.67 12.76 12.02
N VAL A 94 -16.86 13.51 12.79
CA VAL A 94 -15.65 13.00 13.45
C VAL A 94 -15.53 13.57 14.86
N ALA A 95 -15.36 12.68 15.83
CA ALA A 95 -15.01 13.07 17.19
C ALA A 95 -13.52 12.76 17.45
N VAL A 96 -12.78 13.72 17.93
CA VAL A 96 -11.37 13.57 18.31
C VAL A 96 -11.23 13.59 19.82
N LEU A 97 -10.67 12.53 20.38
CA LEU A 97 -10.42 12.41 21.81
C LEU A 97 -8.98 12.81 22.12
N CYS A 98 -8.80 13.67 23.11
CA CYS A 98 -7.47 14.00 23.59
C CYS A 98 -6.87 12.77 24.27
N ARG A 99 -5.76 12.26 23.71
CA ARG A 99 -5.02 11.13 24.24
C ARG A 99 -3.57 11.53 24.50
N GLU A 100 -3.09 11.16 25.68
CA GLU A 100 -1.72 11.37 26.15
C GLU A 100 -1.21 10.08 26.79
N ASP A 101 0.09 10.02 27.04
CA ASP A 101 0.67 8.91 27.79
C ASP A 101 0.11 8.89 29.23
N GLY A 102 -0.67 7.89 29.56
CA GLY A 102 -1.18 7.66 30.92
C GLY A 102 -2.60 8.16 31.23
N ASN A 103 -3.38 8.64 30.23
CA ASN A 103 -4.79 9.01 30.39
C ASN A 103 -5.79 7.97 29.87
N ASP A 104 -5.43 6.68 29.93
CA ASP A 104 -6.24 5.59 29.36
C ASP A 104 -7.65 5.50 29.91
N ASP A 105 -7.84 5.70 31.22
CA ASP A 105 -9.15 5.65 31.86
C ASP A 105 -10.07 6.81 31.41
N GLU A 106 -9.52 7.99 31.19
CA GLU A 106 -10.26 9.16 30.69
C GLU A 106 -10.66 8.93 29.23
N VAL A 107 -9.75 8.38 28.41
CA VAL A 107 -10.05 8.03 27.01
C VAL A 107 -11.11 6.94 26.94
N ALA A 108 -11.04 5.90 27.79
CA ALA A 108 -12.05 4.86 27.85
C ALA A 108 -13.43 5.43 28.25
N SER A 109 -13.49 6.32 29.24
CA SER A 109 -14.73 7.05 29.63
C SER A 109 -15.26 7.88 28.46
N ALA A 110 -14.40 8.65 27.78
CA ALA A 110 -14.81 9.50 26.67
C ALA A 110 -15.32 8.69 25.48
N LEU A 111 -14.71 7.52 25.21
CA LEU A 111 -15.20 6.56 24.21
C LEU A 111 -16.60 6.04 24.56
N ALA A 112 -16.80 5.60 25.81
CA ALA A 112 -18.09 5.12 26.29
C ALA A 112 -19.17 6.21 26.15
N ASP A 113 -18.86 7.44 26.54
CA ASP A 113 -19.73 8.60 26.39
C ASP A 113 -20.05 8.91 24.93
N ALA A 114 -19.07 8.79 24.01
CA ALA A 114 -19.29 9.01 22.58
C ALA A 114 -20.25 7.97 22.01
N VAL A 115 -20.07 6.69 22.34
CA VAL A 115 -20.97 5.60 21.91
C VAL A 115 -22.37 5.79 22.49
N LEU A 116 -22.47 6.12 23.77
CA LEU A 116 -23.76 6.34 24.43
C LEU A 116 -24.52 7.53 23.80
N ARG A 117 -23.86 8.65 23.60
CA ARG A 117 -24.46 9.81 22.92
C ARG A 117 -24.92 9.46 21.51
N PHE A 118 -24.07 8.76 20.73
CA PHE A 118 -24.42 8.34 19.39
C PHE A 118 -25.66 7.43 19.36
N SER A 119 -25.75 6.48 20.30
CA SER A 119 -26.90 5.54 20.40
C SER A 119 -28.22 6.22 20.72
N GLN A 120 -28.22 7.46 21.18
CA GLN A 120 -29.40 8.25 21.54
C GLN A 120 -29.83 9.21 20.41
N LEU A 121 -29.08 9.26 19.31
CA LEU A 121 -29.40 10.13 18.20
C LEU A 121 -30.59 9.60 17.38
N ASP A 122 -31.37 10.50 16.84
CA ASP A 122 -32.37 10.14 15.85
C ASP A 122 -31.77 9.91 14.46
N ALA A 123 -32.53 9.30 13.58
CA ALA A 123 -32.07 8.96 12.23
C ALA A 123 -31.68 10.21 11.40
N ALA A 124 -32.32 11.36 11.63
CA ALA A 124 -32.01 12.58 10.90
C ALA A 124 -30.62 13.12 11.27
N ARG A 125 -30.30 13.06 12.55
CA ARG A 125 -28.98 13.49 13.05
C ARG A 125 -27.86 12.54 12.63
N VAL A 126 -28.11 11.23 12.64
CA VAL A 126 -27.15 10.22 12.13
C VAL A 126 -26.87 10.48 10.65
N GLU A 127 -27.91 10.73 9.85
CA GLU A 127 -27.77 11.02 8.42
C GLU A 127 -27.01 12.34 8.16
N GLU A 128 -27.21 13.35 9.01
CA GLU A 128 -26.40 14.58 8.96
C GLU A 128 -24.93 14.30 9.23
N MET A 129 -24.62 13.50 10.24
CA MET A 129 -23.24 13.09 10.58
C MET A 129 -22.60 12.30 9.45
N ARG A 130 -23.33 11.36 8.85
CA ARG A 130 -22.86 10.59 7.70
C ARG A 130 -22.51 11.49 6.50
N ARG A 131 -23.38 12.42 6.17
CA ARG A 131 -23.12 13.39 5.08
C ARG A 131 -21.91 14.28 5.39
N ALA A 132 -21.80 14.77 6.60
CA ALA A 132 -20.68 15.60 7.03
C ALA A 132 -19.35 14.82 6.93
N ALA A 133 -19.31 13.56 7.41
CA ALA A 133 -18.16 12.67 7.27
C ALA A 133 -17.72 12.51 5.81
N GLY A 134 -18.65 12.19 4.91
CA GLY A 134 -18.39 12.03 3.48
C GLY A 134 -17.93 13.32 2.78
N VAL A 135 -18.39 14.49 3.22
CA VAL A 135 -17.92 15.79 2.71
C VAL A 135 -16.47 16.04 3.17
N LEU A 136 -16.19 15.81 4.45
CA LEU A 136 -14.86 16.02 5.02
C LEU A 136 -13.80 15.13 4.37
N SER A 137 -14.12 13.88 4.04
CA SER A 137 -13.18 12.97 3.40
C SER A 137 -12.61 13.52 2.09
N LYS A 138 -13.37 14.32 1.35
CA LYS A 138 -12.96 14.93 0.08
C LYS A 138 -11.85 15.97 0.24
N GLU A 139 -11.67 16.50 1.45
CA GLU A 139 -10.58 17.43 1.73
C GLU A 139 -9.24 16.74 1.92
N ALA A 140 -9.26 15.44 2.21
CA ALA A 140 -8.07 14.60 2.32
C ALA A 140 -7.78 13.81 1.03
N LEU A 141 -8.38 14.18 -0.10
CA LEU A 141 -8.03 13.60 -1.40
C LEU A 141 -6.58 13.95 -1.77
N TRP A 142 -5.88 13.01 -2.34
CA TRP A 142 -4.50 13.20 -2.80
C TRP A 142 -4.34 14.39 -3.74
N SER A 143 -5.31 14.64 -4.62
CA SER A 143 -5.31 15.80 -5.51
C SER A 143 -5.19 17.15 -4.78
N ARG A 144 -5.65 17.23 -3.51
CA ARG A 144 -5.50 18.42 -2.66
C ARG A 144 -4.25 18.34 -1.78
N LEU A 145 -3.99 17.18 -1.17
CA LEU A 145 -2.82 17.03 -0.31
C LEU A 145 -1.51 17.19 -1.09
N PHE A 146 -1.52 16.86 -2.38
CA PHE A 146 -0.34 16.99 -3.24
C PHE A 146 0.11 18.44 -3.42
N GLU A 147 -0.79 19.42 -3.34
CA GLU A 147 -0.45 20.85 -3.40
C GLU A 147 0.58 21.24 -2.32
N ALA A 148 0.47 20.67 -1.11
CA ALA A 148 1.46 20.88 -0.05
C ALA A 148 2.84 20.29 -0.37
N TYR A 149 2.91 19.22 -1.16
CA TYR A 149 4.17 18.68 -1.66
C TYR A 149 4.81 19.61 -2.70
N GLU A 150 4.01 20.20 -3.59
CA GLU A 150 4.49 21.18 -4.58
C GLU A 150 5.08 22.42 -3.90
N GLU A 151 4.41 22.94 -2.87
CA GLU A 151 4.95 24.04 -2.04
C GLU A 151 6.24 23.63 -1.33
N ALA A 152 6.30 22.42 -0.76
CA ALA A 152 7.50 21.91 -0.11
C ALA A 152 8.68 21.76 -1.08
N TYR A 153 8.41 21.35 -2.33
CA TYR A 153 9.46 21.27 -3.37
C TYR A 153 9.97 22.64 -3.75
N ALA A 154 9.08 23.62 -3.95
CA ALA A 154 9.48 24.99 -4.24
C ALA A 154 10.37 25.56 -3.11
N LEU A 155 9.93 25.43 -1.86
CA LEU A 155 10.71 25.86 -0.69
C LEU A 155 12.06 25.13 -0.58
N ALA A 156 12.10 23.84 -0.91
CA ALA A 156 13.33 23.04 -0.88
C ALA A 156 14.33 23.51 -1.93
N LEU A 157 13.87 23.90 -3.12
CA LEU A 157 14.70 24.44 -4.19
C LEU A 157 15.20 25.85 -3.87
N ASP A 158 14.35 26.73 -3.38
CA ASP A 158 14.73 28.10 -2.97
C ASP A 158 15.84 28.10 -1.91
N ASN A 159 15.83 27.08 -1.03
CA ASN A 159 16.86 26.93 0.00
C ASN A 159 18.05 26.05 -0.44
N ALA A 160 18.06 25.53 -1.68
CA ALA A 160 19.10 24.58 -2.12
C ALA A 160 20.49 25.24 -2.12
N ASP A 161 20.64 26.46 -2.64
CA ASP A 161 21.92 27.17 -2.72
C ASP A 161 22.48 27.50 -1.33
N VAL A 162 21.61 27.89 -0.38
CA VAL A 162 22.00 28.16 1.01
C VAL A 162 22.53 26.89 1.67
N ARG A 163 21.85 25.77 1.48
CA ARG A 163 22.26 24.46 2.02
C ARG A 163 23.56 23.96 1.36
N MET A 164 23.70 24.10 0.05
CA MET A 164 24.89 23.68 -0.67
C MET A 164 26.12 24.49 -0.20
N ASN A 165 26.00 25.79 -0.02
CA ASN A 165 27.07 26.62 0.51
C ASN A 165 27.44 26.24 1.95
N HIS A 166 26.46 25.92 2.79
CA HIS A 166 26.69 25.48 4.17
C HIS A 166 27.35 24.11 4.23
N VAL A 167 26.93 23.16 3.39
CA VAL A 167 27.54 21.83 3.27
C VAL A 167 28.95 21.92 2.72
N ALA A 168 29.17 22.72 1.68
CA ALA A 168 30.50 22.91 1.09
C ALA A 168 31.52 23.55 2.08
N SER A 169 31.05 24.43 2.97
CA SER A 169 31.91 25.07 3.98
C SER A 169 32.25 24.14 5.17
N ASN A 170 31.45 23.12 5.44
CA ASN A 170 31.59 22.22 6.60
C ASN A 170 31.92 20.78 6.24
N ALA A 171 31.91 20.43 4.95
CA ALA A 171 32.16 19.06 4.53
C ALA A 171 33.63 18.72 4.58
N THR A 172 34.04 17.82 5.47
CA THR A 172 35.21 16.98 5.20
C THR A 172 34.90 16.17 3.94
N PRO A 173 35.76 16.21 2.90
CA PRO A 173 35.52 15.45 1.69
C PRO A 173 35.32 13.97 2.07
N LEU A 174 34.09 13.47 1.92
CA LEU A 174 33.88 12.03 1.95
C LEU A 174 34.70 11.47 0.77
N PRO A 175 35.48 10.39 0.99
CA PRO A 175 36.13 9.73 -0.12
C PRO A 175 35.06 9.42 -1.16
N GLU A 176 35.34 9.75 -2.43
CA GLU A 176 34.45 9.44 -3.54
C GLU A 176 34.02 7.97 -3.46
N GLN A 177 32.84 7.74 -2.94
CA GLN A 177 32.20 6.43 -3.04
C GLN A 177 31.79 6.31 -4.51
N GLN A 178 32.72 5.79 -5.32
CA GLN A 178 32.38 5.42 -6.67
C GLN A 178 31.31 4.36 -6.60
N VAL A 179 30.08 4.73 -6.92
CA VAL A 179 29.05 3.75 -7.31
C VAL A 179 29.57 3.10 -8.59
N LYS A 180 30.29 2.01 -8.46
CA LYS A 180 30.70 1.20 -9.60
C LYS A 180 29.47 0.44 -10.07
N LEU A 181 28.93 0.83 -11.20
CA LEU A 181 28.13 -0.07 -12.02
C LEU A 181 29.08 -1.19 -12.45
N VAL A 182 29.05 -2.31 -11.74
CA VAL A 182 29.86 -3.47 -12.08
C VAL A 182 29.01 -4.34 -13.01
N HIS A 183 29.34 -4.32 -14.29
CA HIS A 183 28.91 -5.34 -15.20
C HIS A 183 29.57 -6.64 -14.77
N GLN A 184 28.77 -7.56 -14.26
CA GLN A 184 29.27 -8.87 -13.86
C GLN A 184 29.53 -9.66 -15.16
N ALA A 185 30.78 -9.67 -15.60
CA ALA A 185 31.19 -10.54 -16.69
C ALA A 185 30.88 -12.00 -16.30
N LEU A 186 30.16 -12.69 -17.16
CA LEU A 186 29.84 -14.11 -17.03
C LEU A 186 31.15 -14.88 -16.78
N ARG A 187 31.22 -15.61 -15.65
CA ARG A 187 32.33 -16.55 -15.41
C ARG A 187 32.05 -17.81 -16.22
N PRO A 188 32.89 -18.16 -17.23
CA PRO A 188 32.61 -19.26 -18.18
C PRO A 188 32.65 -20.66 -17.56
N GLU A 189 32.92 -20.81 -16.26
CA GLU A 189 33.18 -22.10 -15.62
C GLU A 189 32.00 -22.66 -14.78
N ARG A 190 30.86 -22.01 -14.76
CA ARG A 190 29.68 -22.56 -14.08
C ARG A 190 28.57 -22.83 -15.08
N PRO A 191 27.92 -24.02 -15.03
CA PRO A 191 26.71 -24.26 -15.84
C PRO A 191 25.67 -23.17 -15.50
N GLU A 192 25.30 -22.37 -16.49
CA GLU A 192 24.19 -21.45 -16.35
C GLU A 192 22.89 -22.21 -16.58
N TRP A 193 22.10 -22.32 -15.55
CA TRP A 193 20.74 -22.79 -15.66
C TRP A 193 19.89 -21.67 -16.27
N ASN A 194 19.75 -21.67 -17.59
CA ASN A 194 18.77 -20.83 -18.25
C ASN A 194 17.39 -21.43 -18.03
N ARG A 195 16.61 -20.81 -17.18
CA ARG A 195 15.21 -21.15 -17.02
C ARG A 195 14.48 -20.69 -18.28
N MET A 196 14.21 -21.60 -19.21
CA MET A 196 13.28 -21.31 -20.30
C MET A 196 11.87 -21.22 -19.73
N MET A 197 11.34 -20.01 -19.66
CA MET A 197 9.92 -19.82 -19.45
C MET A 197 9.24 -19.77 -20.81
N VAL A 198 8.31 -20.68 -21.02
CA VAL A 198 7.42 -20.61 -22.17
C VAL A 198 6.33 -19.60 -21.79
N GLU A 199 6.48 -18.38 -22.25
CA GLU A 199 5.43 -17.38 -22.11
C GLU A 199 4.32 -17.69 -23.09
N LYS A 200 3.09 -17.59 -22.62
CA LYS A 200 1.90 -17.78 -23.42
C LYS A 200 1.67 -16.52 -24.24
N ASN A 201 1.85 -16.63 -25.56
CA ASN A 201 1.53 -15.52 -26.44
C ASN A 201 0.02 -15.31 -26.51
N LEU A 202 -0.43 -14.12 -26.13
CA LEU A 202 -1.81 -13.71 -26.36
C LEU A 202 -2.08 -13.49 -27.85
N PRO A 203 -3.30 -13.77 -28.33
CA PRO A 203 -3.74 -13.36 -29.68
C PRO A 203 -3.48 -11.86 -29.91
N GLU A 204 -3.24 -11.47 -31.15
CA GLU A 204 -2.81 -10.11 -31.47
C GLU A 204 -3.81 -9.03 -30.97
N ARG A 205 -5.11 -9.27 -31.13
CA ARG A 205 -6.18 -8.36 -30.65
C ARG A 205 -6.21 -8.25 -29.11
N LEU A 206 -5.68 -9.21 -28.36
CA LEU A 206 -5.65 -9.25 -26.91
C LEU A 206 -4.31 -8.82 -26.29
N ARG A 207 -3.28 -8.54 -27.09
CA ARG A 207 -1.97 -8.04 -26.60
C ARG A 207 -2.03 -6.80 -25.72
N PRO A 208 -2.97 -5.85 -25.93
CA PRO A 208 -3.13 -4.73 -25.00
C PRO A 208 -3.32 -5.13 -23.52
N LEU A 209 -3.93 -6.30 -23.25
CA LEU A 209 -4.07 -6.81 -21.89
C LEU A 209 -2.73 -7.07 -21.20
N GLU A 210 -1.72 -7.51 -21.95
CA GLU A 210 -0.38 -7.78 -21.42
C GLU A 210 0.32 -6.47 -21.00
N GLU A 211 0.26 -5.43 -21.85
CA GLU A 211 0.82 -4.12 -21.53
C GLU A 211 0.10 -3.49 -20.32
N LEU A 212 -1.22 -3.58 -20.26
CA LEU A 212 -2.00 -3.12 -19.11
C LEU A 212 -1.63 -3.88 -17.83
N ALA A 213 -1.47 -5.21 -17.90
CA ALA A 213 -1.14 -6.04 -16.74
C ALA A 213 0.22 -5.70 -16.12
N HIS A 214 1.19 -5.26 -16.93
CA HIS A 214 2.54 -4.92 -16.48
C HIS A 214 2.67 -3.47 -15.96
N ASN A 215 1.68 -2.61 -16.19
CA ASN A 215 1.67 -1.25 -15.66
C ASN A 215 0.60 -1.10 -14.57
N LEU A 216 0.99 -0.81 -13.36
CA LEU A 216 0.07 -0.69 -12.21
C LEU A 216 -0.99 0.42 -12.35
N TRP A 217 -1.00 1.20 -13.43
CA TRP A 217 -2.06 2.17 -13.73
C TRP A 217 -3.47 1.55 -13.64
N TRP A 218 -3.61 0.30 -14.04
CA TRP A 218 -4.88 -0.42 -13.99
C TRP A 218 -5.46 -0.51 -12.56
N CYS A 219 -4.63 -0.56 -11.51
CA CYS A 219 -5.12 -0.84 -10.15
C CYS A 219 -5.89 0.34 -9.51
N TRP A 220 -5.72 1.56 -10.03
CA TRP A 220 -6.49 2.72 -9.60
C TRP A 220 -7.41 3.29 -10.70
N ASN A 221 -7.52 2.61 -11.83
CA ASN A 221 -8.47 2.91 -12.90
C ASN A 221 -9.58 1.87 -12.93
N PRO A 222 -10.81 2.23 -12.52
CA PRO A 222 -11.91 1.27 -12.44
C PRO A 222 -12.17 0.53 -13.75
N GLY A 223 -12.23 1.24 -14.90
CA GLY A 223 -12.48 0.61 -16.19
C GLY A 223 -11.43 -0.42 -16.59
N ALA A 224 -10.16 -0.20 -16.23
CA ALA A 224 -9.10 -1.17 -16.50
C ALA A 224 -9.17 -2.39 -15.57
N ARG A 225 -9.56 -2.19 -14.31
CA ARG A 225 -9.78 -3.28 -13.35
C ARG A 225 -10.97 -4.13 -13.74
N ASP A 226 -12.09 -3.47 -14.05
CA ASP A 226 -13.35 -4.12 -14.40
C ASP A 226 -13.18 -4.98 -15.66
N LEU A 227 -12.32 -4.57 -16.60
CA LEU A 227 -11.98 -5.32 -17.80
C LEU A 227 -11.37 -6.70 -17.49
N PHE A 228 -10.46 -6.81 -16.49
CA PHE A 228 -9.91 -8.11 -16.08
C PHE A 228 -10.97 -8.98 -15.40
N GLU A 229 -11.81 -8.37 -14.58
CA GLU A 229 -12.87 -9.08 -13.85
C GLU A 229 -13.95 -9.62 -14.81
N GLU A 230 -14.30 -8.89 -15.88
CA GLU A 230 -15.27 -9.29 -16.91
C GLU A 230 -14.85 -10.55 -17.66
N ILE A 231 -13.54 -10.78 -17.84
CA ILE A 231 -13.03 -11.95 -18.54
C ILE A 231 -13.42 -13.26 -17.84
N ASP A 232 -13.17 -13.35 -16.54
CA ASP A 232 -13.52 -14.53 -15.72
C ASP A 232 -13.44 -14.12 -14.22
N PRO A 233 -14.58 -13.74 -13.60
CA PRO A 233 -14.61 -13.27 -12.21
C PRO A 233 -14.06 -14.29 -11.20
N ASP A 234 -14.35 -15.59 -11.41
CA ASP A 234 -13.90 -16.64 -10.50
C ASP A 234 -12.38 -16.85 -10.59
N LEU A 235 -11.85 -16.85 -11.80
CA LEU A 235 -10.41 -16.94 -12.02
C LEU A 235 -9.69 -15.69 -11.53
N TRP A 236 -10.28 -14.50 -11.71
CA TRP A 236 -9.76 -13.23 -11.23
C TRP A 236 -9.58 -13.25 -9.71
N ASN A 237 -10.59 -13.69 -8.97
CA ASN A 237 -10.51 -13.84 -7.52
C ASN A 237 -9.50 -14.92 -7.10
N ARG A 238 -9.47 -16.09 -7.77
CA ARG A 238 -8.50 -17.17 -7.49
C ARG A 238 -7.05 -16.77 -7.79
N SER A 239 -6.81 -15.86 -8.71
CA SER A 239 -5.48 -15.31 -9.01
C SER A 239 -5.07 -14.20 -8.05
N GLU A 240 -5.81 -13.97 -6.96
CA GLU A 240 -5.61 -12.87 -6.00
C GLU A 240 -5.63 -11.49 -6.70
N ARG A 241 -6.45 -11.37 -7.75
CA ARG A 241 -6.56 -10.15 -8.58
C ARG A 241 -5.21 -9.71 -9.17
N ASN A 242 -4.31 -10.64 -9.42
CA ASN A 242 -3.04 -10.41 -10.08
C ASN A 242 -3.19 -10.63 -11.59
N PRO A 243 -3.19 -9.59 -12.43
CA PRO A 243 -3.48 -9.73 -13.85
C PRO A 243 -2.45 -10.58 -14.61
N ILE A 244 -1.19 -10.57 -14.18
CA ILE A 244 -0.13 -11.40 -14.82
C ILE A 244 -0.39 -12.88 -14.55
N ALA A 245 -0.63 -13.24 -13.28
CA ALA A 245 -0.98 -14.61 -12.93
C ALA A 245 -2.32 -15.04 -13.55
N PHE A 246 -3.28 -14.13 -13.63
CA PHE A 246 -4.58 -14.35 -14.25
C PHE A 246 -4.46 -14.67 -15.74
N LEU A 247 -3.75 -13.85 -16.52
CA LEU A 247 -3.56 -14.07 -17.96
C LEU A 247 -2.86 -15.39 -18.25
N ASP A 248 -1.93 -15.82 -17.40
CA ASP A 248 -1.26 -17.12 -17.53
C ASP A 248 -2.19 -18.32 -17.33
N LEU A 249 -3.20 -18.15 -16.48
CA LEU A 249 -4.15 -19.21 -16.14
C LEU A 249 -5.31 -19.32 -17.13
N LEU A 250 -5.57 -18.28 -17.96
CA LEU A 250 -6.63 -18.32 -18.97
C LEU A 250 -6.43 -19.49 -19.95
N THR A 251 -7.50 -20.19 -20.28
CA THR A 251 -7.46 -21.26 -21.25
C THR A 251 -7.38 -20.73 -22.69
N ILE A 252 -6.79 -21.51 -23.61
CA ILE A 252 -6.74 -21.16 -25.04
C ILE A 252 -8.15 -20.97 -25.61
N ASN A 253 -9.12 -21.75 -25.15
CA ASN A 253 -10.50 -21.64 -25.61
C ASN A 253 -11.10 -20.30 -25.18
N ARG A 254 -10.89 -19.87 -23.92
CA ARG A 254 -11.37 -18.58 -23.45
C ARG A 254 -10.73 -17.41 -24.22
N LEU A 255 -9.45 -17.49 -24.53
CA LEU A 255 -8.78 -16.48 -25.35
C LEU A 255 -9.38 -16.38 -26.76
N LYS A 256 -9.74 -17.53 -27.38
CA LYS A 256 -10.42 -17.54 -28.68
C LYS A 256 -11.84 -17.02 -28.64
N GLU A 257 -12.55 -17.18 -27.53
CA GLU A 257 -13.88 -16.62 -27.32
C GLU A 257 -13.77 -15.08 -27.23
N LEU A 258 -12.87 -14.58 -26.39
CA LEU A 258 -12.63 -13.14 -26.23
C LEU A 258 -12.21 -12.45 -27.53
N GLU A 259 -11.39 -13.12 -28.36
CA GLU A 259 -10.96 -12.60 -29.66
C GLU A 259 -12.13 -12.42 -30.66
N ARG A 260 -13.26 -13.08 -30.43
CA ARG A 260 -14.48 -13.00 -31.23
C ARG A 260 -15.58 -12.14 -30.59
N ASP A 261 -15.38 -11.74 -29.34
CA ASP A 261 -16.35 -10.91 -28.62
C ASP A 261 -16.12 -9.43 -28.95
N GLU A 262 -16.84 -8.91 -29.92
CA GLU A 262 -16.70 -7.53 -30.36
C GLU A 262 -17.07 -6.50 -29.26
N SER A 263 -17.94 -6.87 -28.29
CA SER A 263 -18.28 -5.99 -27.16
C SER A 263 -17.11 -5.86 -26.21
N PHE A 264 -16.50 -6.99 -25.83
CA PHE A 264 -15.30 -7.01 -25.02
C PHE A 264 -14.13 -6.28 -25.68
N LEU A 265 -13.92 -6.53 -26.98
CA LEU A 265 -12.85 -5.87 -27.73
C LEU A 265 -13.03 -4.37 -27.83
N ALA A 266 -14.27 -3.87 -27.98
CA ALA A 266 -14.55 -2.44 -27.95
C ALA A 266 -14.23 -1.83 -26.57
N SER A 267 -14.56 -2.53 -25.47
CA SER A 267 -14.21 -2.11 -24.10
C SER A 267 -12.69 -2.10 -23.91
N LEU A 268 -11.99 -3.13 -24.37
CA LEU A 268 -10.53 -3.21 -24.34
C LEU A 268 -9.86 -2.07 -25.12
N ASP A 269 -10.32 -1.81 -26.32
CA ASP A 269 -9.79 -0.74 -27.18
C ASP A 269 -10.00 0.64 -26.52
N ALA A 270 -11.16 0.88 -25.92
CA ALA A 270 -11.47 2.14 -25.23
C ALA A 270 -10.54 2.35 -24.00
N VAL A 271 -10.39 1.33 -23.15
CA VAL A 271 -9.51 1.38 -21.97
C VAL A 271 -8.04 1.53 -22.41
N TYR A 272 -7.63 0.80 -23.41
CA TYR A 272 -6.26 0.89 -23.92
C TYR A 272 -5.95 2.23 -24.56
N ALA A 273 -6.89 2.82 -25.31
CA ALA A 273 -6.74 4.18 -25.84
C ALA A 273 -6.59 5.21 -24.72
N GLN A 274 -7.38 5.10 -23.64
CA GLN A 274 -7.25 5.94 -22.45
C GLN A 274 -5.87 5.79 -21.82
N PHE A 275 -5.39 4.57 -21.65
CA PHE A 275 -4.05 4.28 -21.12
C PHE A 275 -2.95 4.89 -22.00
N LYS A 276 -3.02 4.70 -23.32
CA LYS A 276 -2.03 5.26 -24.25
C LYS A 276 -2.04 6.79 -24.27
N SER A 277 -3.22 7.41 -24.22
CA SER A 277 -3.36 8.85 -24.07
C SER A 277 -2.69 9.34 -22.78
N TYR A 278 -3.00 8.69 -21.65
CA TYR A 278 -2.39 8.97 -20.36
C TYR A 278 -0.86 8.87 -20.42
N MET A 279 -0.30 7.78 -20.96
CA MET A 279 1.15 7.55 -21.04
C MET A 279 1.87 8.51 -22.02
N SER A 280 1.17 9.08 -23.00
CA SER A 280 1.75 9.96 -24.01
C SER A 280 1.99 11.40 -23.55
N GLU A 281 1.35 11.82 -22.46
CA GLU A 281 1.53 13.15 -21.92
C GLU A 281 2.95 13.33 -21.37
N LYS A 282 3.60 14.43 -21.75
CA LYS A 282 4.94 14.76 -21.28
C LYS A 282 4.86 15.67 -20.06
N PRO A 283 5.76 15.49 -19.08
CA PRO A 283 5.82 16.39 -17.95
C PRO A 283 6.22 17.80 -18.40
N ASP A 284 5.79 18.81 -17.63
CA ASP A 284 6.26 20.18 -17.84
C ASP A 284 7.78 20.24 -17.64
N PRO A 285 8.56 20.71 -18.65
CA PRO A 285 10.00 20.82 -18.55
C PRO A 285 10.49 21.73 -17.41
N ALA A 286 9.64 22.64 -16.92
CA ALA A 286 9.95 23.51 -15.78
C ALA A 286 9.83 22.81 -14.44
N THR A 287 9.13 21.66 -14.38
CA THR A 287 8.98 20.90 -13.14
C THR A 287 10.30 20.24 -12.74
N PRO A 288 10.73 20.37 -11.48
CA PRO A 288 11.97 19.75 -11.01
C PRO A 288 11.90 18.22 -11.07
N LYS A 289 13.04 17.60 -11.40
CA LYS A 289 13.18 16.14 -11.34
C LYS A 289 13.31 15.68 -9.89
N ILE A 290 12.51 14.69 -9.51
CA ILE A 290 12.41 14.20 -8.14
C ILE A 290 12.85 12.73 -8.09
N ALA A 291 13.68 12.39 -7.10
CA ALA A 291 13.96 11.01 -6.72
C ALA A 291 13.36 10.74 -5.34
N TYR A 292 12.44 9.80 -5.27
CA TYR A 292 11.73 9.43 -4.04
C TYR A 292 12.20 8.07 -3.53
N PHE A 293 12.70 8.05 -2.30
CA PHE A 293 13.23 6.86 -1.66
C PHE A 293 12.31 6.42 -0.53
N SER A 294 11.85 5.18 -0.58
CA SER A 294 11.12 4.55 0.52
C SER A 294 11.50 3.08 0.64
N MET A 295 11.45 2.56 1.86
CA MET A 295 11.66 1.13 2.10
C MET A 295 10.44 0.29 1.72
N GLU A 296 9.26 0.91 1.61
CA GLU A 296 7.97 0.26 1.38
C GLU A 296 7.14 1.05 0.37
N TYR A 297 6.38 0.32 -0.47
CA TYR A 297 5.41 0.88 -1.40
C TYR A 297 4.15 0.00 -1.45
N GLY A 298 3.05 0.49 -0.89
CA GLY A 298 1.75 -0.15 -0.91
C GLY A 298 0.99 0.20 -2.20
N LEU A 299 1.25 -0.51 -3.27
CA LEU A 299 0.69 -0.24 -4.59
C LEU A 299 -0.48 -1.15 -4.93
N HIS A 300 -0.29 -2.45 -4.78
CA HIS A 300 -1.30 -3.49 -4.99
C HIS A 300 -0.96 -4.74 -4.19
N ALA A 301 -1.97 -5.53 -3.81
CA ALA A 301 -1.82 -6.74 -3.00
C ALA A 301 -0.91 -7.81 -3.64
N SER A 302 -0.85 -7.87 -4.98
CA SER A 302 0.03 -8.78 -5.70
C SER A 302 1.51 -8.47 -5.55
N LEU A 303 1.88 -7.23 -5.21
CA LEU A 303 3.26 -6.78 -5.00
C LEU A 303 3.50 -6.55 -3.51
N LYS A 304 3.90 -7.61 -2.81
CA LYS A 304 4.04 -7.63 -1.34
C LYS A 304 5.35 -6.98 -0.87
N ILE A 305 5.49 -5.68 -1.09
CA ILE A 305 6.67 -4.88 -0.71
C ILE A 305 6.36 -3.80 0.34
N TYR A 306 5.29 -3.98 1.08
CA TYR A 306 4.88 -3.09 2.18
C TYR A 306 4.23 -3.89 3.30
N SER A 307 4.10 -3.29 4.46
CA SER A 307 3.48 -3.91 5.64
C SER A 307 2.46 -3.03 6.36
N GLY A 308 2.41 -1.74 6.10
CA GLY A 308 1.51 -0.83 6.81
C GLY A 308 1.38 0.54 6.17
N GLY A 309 0.88 1.52 6.96
CA GLY A 309 0.51 2.85 6.50
C GLY A 309 1.64 3.64 5.84
N LEU A 310 2.90 3.41 6.24
CA LEU A 310 4.06 4.04 5.59
C LEU A 310 4.15 3.65 4.11
N GLY A 311 3.96 2.36 3.82
CA GLY A 311 3.96 1.86 2.45
C GLY A 311 2.76 2.35 1.66
N ILE A 312 1.58 2.40 2.27
CA ILE A 312 0.36 2.94 1.63
C ILE A 312 0.56 4.40 1.25
N LEU A 313 1.09 5.23 2.17
CA LEU A 313 1.42 6.63 1.88
C LEU A 313 2.35 6.75 0.66
N ALA A 314 3.44 5.99 0.65
CA ALA A 314 4.40 6.02 -0.45
C ALA A 314 3.79 5.54 -1.78
N GLY A 315 2.96 4.51 -1.75
CA GLY A 315 2.27 3.98 -2.92
C GLY A 315 1.26 4.98 -3.50
N ASP A 316 0.42 5.57 -2.67
CA ASP A 316 -0.58 6.55 -3.08
C ASP A 316 0.07 7.82 -3.61
N TYR A 317 1.15 8.26 -2.96
CA TYR A 317 1.95 9.38 -3.42
C TYR A 317 2.52 9.15 -4.84
N LEU A 318 3.02 7.94 -5.14
CA LEU A 318 3.48 7.61 -6.48
C LEU A 318 2.35 7.62 -7.52
N LYS A 319 1.18 7.10 -7.17
CA LYS A 319 0.01 7.10 -8.05
C LYS A 319 -0.41 8.54 -8.38
N GLU A 320 -0.46 9.42 -7.38
CA GLU A 320 -0.82 10.82 -7.61
C GLU A 320 0.27 11.58 -8.35
N ALA A 321 1.55 11.37 -8.05
CA ALA A 321 2.66 11.94 -8.81
C ALA A 321 2.59 11.53 -10.29
N SER A 322 2.22 10.27 -10.56
CA SER A 322 1.95 9.79 -11.91
C SER A 322 0.76 10.50 -12.56
N ASN A 323 -0.37 10.71 -11.83
CA ASN A 323 -1.53 11.42 -12.33
C ASN A 323 -1.23 12.89 -12.65
N LYS A 324 -0.46 13.55 -11.79
CA LYS A 324 -0.01 14.94 -11.96
C LYS A 324 1.14 15.07 -12.97
N ASN A 325 1.59 13.96 -13.56
CA ASN A 325 2.70 13.93 -14.53
C ASN A 325 3.99 14.57 -14.00
N VAL A 326 4.29 14.37 -12.71
CA VAL A 326 5.51 14.85 -12.08
C VAL A 326 6.70 14.03 -12.60
N PRO A 327 7.82 14.66 -13.03
CA PRO A 327 9.01 13.96 -13.50
C PRO A 327 9.75 13.30 -12.31
N MET A 328 9.20 12.18 -11.83
CA MET A 328 9.65 11.48 -10.65
C MET A 328 10.13 10.07 -10.99
N VAL A 329 11.18 9.65 -10.30
CA VAL A 329 11.58 8.25 -10.18
C VAL A 329 11.54 7.83 -8.73
N ALA A 330 11.15 6.60 -8.46
CA ALA A 330 11.12 6.05 -7.12
C ALA A 330 12.13 4.92 -6.97
N VAL A 331 12.70 4.77 -5.77
CA VAL A 331 13.64 3.71 -5.44
C VAL A 331 13.22 3.04 -4.14
N GLY A 332 13.18 1.70 -4.17
CA GLY A 332 12.79 0.89 -3.01
C GLY A 332 13.50 -0.46 -2.96
N LEU A 333 12.98 -1.33 -2.12
CA LEU A 333 13.53 -2.67 -1.91
C LEU A 333 12.58 -3.73 -2.44
N LEU A 334 13.12 -4.75 -3.12
CA LEU A 334 12.37 -5.93 -3.53
C LEU A 334 12.53 -7.02 -2.48
N TYR A 335 11.48 -7.24 -1.70
CA TYR A 335 11.48 -8.25 -0.65
C TYR A 335 11.22 -9.64 -1.23
N ARG A 336 12.10 -10.60 -0.92
CA ARG A 336 11.90 -12.01 -1.30
C ARG A 336 10.69 -12.62 -0.60
N TYR A 337 10.52 -12.28 0.68
CA TYR A 337 9.38 -12.65 1.50
C TYR A 337 8.64 -11.37 1.85
N GLY A 338 7.41 -11.24 1.38
CA GLY A 338 6.56 -10.11 1.70
C GLY A 338 6.04 -10.15 3.13
N TYR A 339 5.07 -9.28 3.43
CA TYR A 339 4.37 -9.31 4.71
C TYR A 339 3.70 -10.67 4.91
N PHE A 340 3.61 -11.12 6.15
CA PHE A 340 3.04 -12.42 6.47
C PHE A 340 1.54 -12.49 6.13
N THR A 341 1.08 -13.69 5.79
CA THR A 341 -0.35 -13.98 5.64
C THR A 341 -0.85 -14.59 6.94
N GLN A 342 -1.94 -14.08 7.47
CA GLN A 342 -2.60 -14.64 8.63
C GLN A 342 -3.46 -15.83 8.25
N LYS A 343 -3.38 -16.89 9.06
CA LYS A 343 -4.31 -18.02 9.00
C LYS A 343 -4.80 -18.30 10.41
N LEU A 344 -6.04 -18.77 10.53
CA LEU A 344 -6.56 -19.27 11.79
C LEU A 344 -6.40 -20.80 11.87
N SER A 345 -5.95 -21.31 13.00
CA SER A 345 -5.98 -22.74 13.27
C SER A 345 -7.42 -23.21 13.51
N ALA A 346 -7.65 -24.52 13.51
CA ALA A 346 -8.94 -25.09 13.88
C ALA A 346 -9.39 -24.73 15.31
N GLN A 347 -8.47 -24.28 16.16
CA GLN A 347 -8.73 -23.82 17.51
C GLN A 347 -8.86 -22.30 17.63
N GLY A 348 -8.91 -21.56 16.51
CA GLY A 348 -9.01 -20.11 16.48
C GLY A 348 -7.69 -19.36 16.78
N ALA A 349 -6.56 -20.07 16.90
CA ALA A 349 -5.27 -19.41 17.11
C ALA A 349 -4.71 -18.84 15.80
N GLN A 350 -4.25 -17.59 15.86
CA GLN A 350 -3.61 -16.91 14.74
C GLN A 350 -2.26 -17.57 14.40
N GLN A 351 -2.03 -17.79 13.12
CA GLN A 351 -0.79 -18.32 12.58
C GLN A 351 -0.25 -17.37 11.49
N ALA A 352 1.04 -17.06 11.56
CA ALA A 352 1.72 -16.28 10.53
C ALA A 352 2.43 -17.22 9.55
N THR A 353 2.13 -17.09 8.26
CA THR A 353 2.78 -17.81 7.18
C THR A 353 3.57 -16.86 6.29
N TYR A 354 4.76 -17.26 5.87
CA TYR A 354 5.67 -16.48 5.02
C TYR A 354 5.90 -17.25 3.72
N GLU A 355 5.49 -16.67 2.61
CA GLU A 355 5.66 -17.27 1.29
C GLU A 355 6.64 -16.43 0.47
N ALA A 356 7.55 -17.12 -0.24
CA ALA A 356 8.48 -16.44 -1.15
C ALA A 356 7.73 -15.94 -2.38
N GLN A 357 7.88 -14.66 -2.71
CA GLN A 357 7.30 -14.09 -3.92
C GLN A 357 7.91 -14.71 -5.17
N ASN A 358 7.06 -15.04 -6.13
CA ASN A 358 7.50 -15.47 -7.45
C ASN A 358 7.63 -14.23 -8.36
N PHE A 359 8.85 -13.72 -8.51
CA PHE A 359 9.11 -12.50 -9.27
C PHE A 359 8.68 -12.55 -10.73
N SER A 360 8.57 -13.75 -11.33
CA SER A 360 8.04 -13.88 -12.68
C SER A 360 6.53 -13.67 -12.81
N LYS A 361 5.82 -13.59 -11.69
CA LYS A 361 4.38 -13.32 -11.63
C LYS A 361 4.08 -11.93 -11.07
N LEU A 362 5.08 -11.08 -10.95
CA LEU A 362 4.94 -9.71 -10.48
C LEU A 362 5.05 -8.72 -11.65
N PRO A 363 4.44 -7.53 -11.55
CA PRO A 363 4.51 -6.49 -12.57
C PRO A 363 5.88 -5.78 -12.56
N ILE A 364 6.95 -6.56 -12.59
CA ILE A 364 8.33 -6.09 -12.56
C ILE A 364 9.14 -6.72 -13.69
N SER A 365 10.08 -5.96 -14.19
CA SER A 365 11.02 -6.42 -15.22
C SER A 365 12.47 -6.17 -14.81
N PRO A 366 13.41 -7.04 -15.19
CA PRO A 366 14.83 -6.80 -14.92
C PRO A 366 15.34 -5.58 -15.70
N VAL A 367 16.10 -4.71 -15.03
CA VAL A 367 16.82 -3.64 -15.73
C VAL A 367 18.10 -4.21 -16.29
N ARG A 368 18.27 -4.08 -17.62
CA ARG A 368 19.43 -4.58 -18.34
C ARG A 368 20.15 -3.44 -19.07
N ASP A 369 21.46 -3.61 -19.26
CA ASP A 369 22.25 -2.72 -20.07
C ASP A 369 22.07 -3.02 -21.58
N GLU A 370 22.74 -2.24 -22.43
CA GLU A 370 22.69 -2.42 -23.90
C GLU A 370 23.23 -3.77 -24.37
N LEU A 371 24.03 -4.46 -23.56
CA LEU A 371 24.57 -5.78 -23.83
C LEU A 371 23.70 -6.92 -23.28
N GLY A 372 22.56 -6.58 -22.65
CA GLY A 372 21.66 -7.54 -22.04
C GLY A 372 22.06 -8.01 -20.64
N ASN A 373 23.15 -7.51 -20.08
CA ASN A 373 23.57 -7.85 -18.71
C ASN A 373 22.67 -7.18 -17.68
N TRP A 374 22.54 -7.81 -16.54
CA TRP A 374 21.74 -7.28 -15.44
C TRP A 374 22.39 -6.04 -14.81
N THR A 375 21.65 -4.95 -14.70
CA THR A 375 22.11 -3.77 -13.97
C THR A 375 22.19 -4.08 -12.48
N THR A 376 23.34 -3.82 -11.88
CA THR A 376 23.61 -4.08 -10.47
C THR A 376 24.17 -2.83 -9.79
N VAL A 377 23.68 -2.52 -8.61
CA VAL A 377 24.18 -1.43 -7.75
C VAL A 377 24.99 -2.03 -6.62
N GLN A 378 26.17 -1.47 -6.36
CA GLN A 378 27.01 -1.85 -5.21
C GLN A 378 26.99 -0.75 -4.15
N ILE A 379 26.70 -1.15 -2.91
CA ILE A 379 26.65 -0.25 -1.75
C ILE A 379 27.69 -0.71 -0.76
N ALA A 380 28.63 0.16 -0.43
CA ALA A 380 29.61 -0.10 0.62
C ALA A 380 28.93 0.03 1.99
N LEU A 381 28.97 -1.03 2.77
CA LEU A 381 28.53 -1.08 4.17
C LEU A 381 29.75 -1.34 5.07
N PRO A 382 29.69 -1.02 6.36
CA PRO A 382 30.76 -1.38 7.28
C PRO A 382 31.08 -2.87 7.22
N GLY A 383 32.33 -3.20 6.84
CA GLY A 383 32.82 -4.57 6.75
C GLY A 383 32.36 -5.42 5.55
N ARG A 384 31.52 -4.89 4.66
CA ARG A 384 31.05 -5.63 3.46
C ARG A 384 30.54 -4.71 2.35
N THR A 385 30.54 -5.21 1.14
CA THR A 385 29.85 -4.59 0.00
C THR A 385 28.55 -5.34 -0.29
N LEU A 386 27.45 -4.62 -0.34
CA LEU A 386 26.15 -5.15 -0.75
C LEU A 386 26.02 -4.95 -2.27
N SER A 387 25.71 -6.02 -2.98
CA SER A 387 25.38 -5.99 -4.42
C SER A 387 23.89 -6.25 -4.60
N ALA A 388 23.18 -5.37 -5.30
CA ALA A 388 21.76 -5.49 -5.53
C ALA A 388 21.44 -5.41 -7.02
N ARG A 389 20.65 -6.35 -7.53
CA ARG A 389 20.07 -6.28 -8.88
C ARG A 389 18.96 -5.26 -8.92
N VAL A 390 18.79 -4.61 -10.06
CA VAL A 390 17.77 -3.61 -10.24
C VAL A 390 16.60 -4.20 -11.04
N TRP A 391 15.40 -4.09 -10.48
CA TRP A 391 14.15 -4.38 -11.15
C TRP A 391 13.39 -3.08 -11.38
N ARG A 392 12.54 -3.02 -12.39
CA ARG A 392 11.67 -1.89 -12.71
C ARG A 392 10.21 -2.31 -12.58
N CYS A 393 9.44 -1.51 -11.87
CA CYS A 393 7.99 -1.57 -11.82
C CYS A 393 7.43 -0.28 -12.38
N GLN A 394 6.46 -0.36 -13.29
CA GLN A 394 5.80 0.82 -13.83
C GLN A 394 4.56 1.16 -13.02
N VAL A 395 4.54 2.36 -12.44
CA VAL A 395 3.41 2.93 -11.69
C VAL A 395 2.84 4.07 -12.53
N GLY A 396 2.03 3.72 -13.53
CA GLY A 396 1.64 4.66 -14.57
C GLY A 396 2.87 5.21 -15.30
N ARG A 397 3.05 6.54 -15.26
CA ARG A 397 4.20 7.28 -15.84
C ARG A 397 5.46 7.23 -14.98
N THR A 398 5.33 6.89 -13.68
CA THR A 398 6.43 6.88 -12.72
C THR A 398 7.13 5.53 -12.73
N ASP A 399 8.44 5.52 -12.86
CA ASP A 399 9.25 4.32 -12.72
C ASP A 399 9.65 4.11 -11.26
N LEU A 400 9.35 2.93 -10.73
CA LEU A 400 9.83 2.46 -9.44
C LEU A 400 10.95 1.43 -9.65
N PHE A 401 12.15 1.78 -9.24
CA PHE A 401 13.30 0.89 -9.25
C PHE A 401 13.40 0.15 -7.92
N LEU A 402 13.37 -1.17 -7.98
CA LEU A 402 13.40 -2.05 -6.81
C LEU A 402 14.75 -2.76 -6.75
N LEU A 403 15.44 -2.63 -5.62
CA LEU A 403 16.73 -3.23 -5.36
C LEU A 403 16.54 -4.63 -4.76
N ASP A 404 17.08 -5.66 -5.43
CA ASP A 404 17.10 -7.06 -4.98
C ASP A 404 18.53 -7.43 -4.54
N PRO A 405 18.82 -7.39 -3.25
CA PRO A 405 20.11 -7.79 -2.70
C PRO A 405 20.21 -9.32 -2.62
N GLU A 406 20.60 -9.98 -3.68
CA GLU A 406 20.71 -11.44 -3.77
C GLU A 406 21.13 -12.13 -2.47
N GLY A 407 20.17 -12.77 -1.80
CA GLY A 407 20.41 -13.73 -0.72
C GLY A 407 21.03 -13.20 0.57
N THR A 408 21.44 -11.93 0.66
CA THR A 408 22.27 -11.42 1.74
C THR A 408 21.47 -10.79 2.89
N ILE A 409 20.23 -10.38 2.66
CA ILE A 409 19.41 -9.75 3.69
C ILE A 409 18.04 -10.43 3.76
N ARG A 410 17.81 -11.13 4.85
CA ARG A 410 16.45 -11.58 5.22
C ARG A 410 15.74 -10.38 5.85
N PHE A 411 15.10 -9.56 5.05
CA PHE A 411 14.42 -8.32 5.45
C PHE A 411 13.19 -8.52 6.34
N VAL A 412 12.73 -9.75 6.52
CA VAL A 412 11.61 -10.09 7.41
C VAL A 412 11.74 -9.46 8.80
N LYS A 413 12.97 -9.23 9.29
CA LYS A 413 13.21 -8.57 10.58
C LYS A 413 13.23 -7.04 10.53
N ILE A 414 13.50 -6.40 9.39
CA ILE A 414 13.64 -4.94 9.34
C ILE A 414 12.30 -4.26 9.18
N GLY A 415 11.41 -4.74 8.33
CA GLY A 415 10.04 -4.23 8.25
C GLY A 415 9.30 -4.38 9.58
N TYR A 416 9.48 -5.51 10.24
CA TYR A 416 8.92 -5.78 11.57
C TYR A 416 9.53 -4.86 12.66
N LEU A 417 10.81 -4.57 12.61
CA LEU A 417 11.49 -3.65 13.55
C LEU A 417 11.13 -2.18 13.30
N SER A 418 10.98 -1.76 12.06
CA SER A 418 10.60 -0.39 11.72
C SER A 418 9.18 -0.06 12.20
N LEU A 419 8.23 -0.96 12.00
CA LEU A 419 6.84 -0.78 12.42
C LEU A 419 6.62 -0.95 13.92
N ILE A 420 7.27 -1.93 14.56
CA ILE A 420 7.16 -2.13 16.02
C ILE A 420 7.83 -1.01 16.80
N HIS A 421 8.98 -0.50 16.34
CA HIS A 421 9.64 0.62 17.00
C HIS A 421 8.88 1.94 16.86
N ILE A 422 8.05 2.07 15.84
CA ILE A 422 7.20 3.25 15.63
C ILE A 422 5.85 3.10 16.34
N SER A 423 5.28 1.89 16.38
CA SER A 423 3.93 1.63 16.90
C SER A 423 3.86 1.17 18.37
N GLU A 424 4.96 0.66 18.95
CA GLU A 424 4.97 0.17 20.34
C GLU A 424 6.27 0.55 21.07
N PRO A 425 6.41 1.74 21.64
CA PRO A 425 7.61 2.11 22.41
C PRO A 425 7.79 1.29 23.69
N THR A 426 6.81 0.51 24.12
CA THR A 426 6.81 -0.26 25.38
C THR A 426 7.47 -1.64 25.29
N ARG A 427 7.80 -2.16 24.12
CA ARG A 427 8.51 -3.47 23.97
C ARG A 427 10.03 -3.35 23.84
N ARG A 428 10.67 -2.51 24.66
CA ARG A 428 12.15 -2.46 24.75
C ARG A 428 12.82 -3.71 25.37
N SER A 429 12.06 -4.68 25.86
CA SER A 429 12.59 -5.82 26.62
C SER A 429 12.90 -7.10 25.84
N TYR A 430 12.83 -7.08 24.50
CA TYR A 430 13.11 -8.28 23.68
C TYR A 430 14.29 -8.12 22.71
N ILE A 431 15.20 -7.20 22.99
CA ILE A 431 16.51 -7.13 22.30
C ILE A 431 17.59 -7.30 23.34
N SER A 432 17.83 -8.52 23.74
CA SER A 432 19.08 -8.99 24.33
C SER A 432 19.47 -10.30 23.67
#